data_38bd1e3b336eb80b423e722a2f804e0c
#
_entry.id   38bd1e3b336eb80b423e722a2f804e0c
#
_cell.length_a   1.000
_cell.length_b   1.000
_cell.length_c   1.000
_cell.angle_alpha   90.00
_cell.angle_beta   90.00
_cell.angle_gamma   90.00
#
_symmetry.space_group_name_H-M   'P 1'
#
loop_
_entity.id
_entity.type
_entity.pdbx_description
1 polymer ?
#
loop_
_entity_poly.entity_id
_entity_poly.type
_entity_poly.pdbx_seq_one_letter_code
_entity_poly.pdbx_strand_id
1 'polypeptide(L)'
;IALNNMRCNDSQLNLGDAVIRCLSIVNTDAVELPEKVGTYTEKQDNKGMRDFPVDNLSFLHQVPGYKVIIYNQLLEIPSQQMTLNKLELKRKRHSGVPDPANLMCVEDIDMLLVDVARENQLLVNAHYSLIVCASQEHVERATNFIEAALFQQGIIPSRNAYNQFELFRCALPGNGVELQKYDWFLTTADAALCLFFKEALV
;
A
#
# COMPACT_ATOMS: atom_id res chain seq x y z
N ILE A 1 26.50 -9.67 8.52
CA ILE A 1 26.48 -8.21 8.70
C ILE A 1 26.17 -7.97 10.17
N ALA A 2 27.14 -7.47 10.94
CA ALA A 2 26.89 -7.14 12.34
C ALA A 2 26.00 -5.90 12.41
N LEU A 3 24.77 -6.04 12.94
CA LEU A 3 23.81 -4.96 13.16
C LEU A 3 24.23 -4.03 14.34
N ASN A 4 25.48 -4.10 14.77
CA ASN A 4 25.98 -3.40 15.96
C ASN A 4 25.93 -1.86 15.89
N ASN A 5 25.68 -1.29 14.71
CA ASN A 5 25.60 0.16 14.50
C ASN A 5 24.22 0.63 14.07
N MET A 6 23.18 -0.18 14.26
CA MET A 6 21.81 0.24 13.99
C MET A 6 21.24 0.98 15.19
N ARG A 7 20.80 2.21 14.98
CA ARG A 7 20.08 3.01 15.99
C ARG A 7 18.69 3.31 15.45
N CYS A 8 17.69 3.04 16.25
CA CYS A 8 16.31 3.37 15.96
C CYS A 8 15.89 4.56 16.82
N ASN A 9 15.28 5.55 16.20
CA ASN A 9 14.51 6.58 16.87
C ASN A 9 13.07 6.56 16.33
N ASP A 10 12.20 7.43 16.85
CA ASP A 10 10.77 7.40 16.55
C ASP A 10 10.42 7.61 15.06
N SER A 11 11.31 8.22 14.30
CA SER A 11 11.02 8.61 12.91
C SER A 11 11.94 8.00 11.86
N GLN A 12 13.03 7.35 12.27
CA GLN A 12 14.01 6.78 11.34
C GLN A 12 14.93 5.77 11.98
N LEU A 13 15.56 4.96 11.14
CA LEU A 13 16.64 4.05 11.51
C LEU A 13 17.95 4.62 10.96
N ASN A 14 19.02 4.58 11.77
CA ASN A 14 20.35 4.94 11.32
C ASN A 14 21.20 3.66 11.21
N LEU A 15 21.78 3.44 10.05
CA LEU A 15 22.63 2.30 9.76
C LEU A 15 23.98 2.80 9.19
N GLY A 16 24.96 2.98 10.07
CA GLY A 16 26.21 3.64 9.71
C GLY A 16 25.98 5.10 9.28
N ASP A 17 26.32 5.42 8.04
CA ASP A 17 26.13 6.74 7.40
C ASP A 17 24.80 6.86 6.65
N ALA A 18 24.02 5.80 6.62
CA ALA A 18 22.72 5.76 5.96
C ALA A 18 21.58 5.95 6.95
N VAL A 19 20.56 6.64 6.49
CA VAL A 19 19.28 6.84 7.17
C VAL A 19 18.20 6.10 6.41
N ILE A 20 17.37 5.37 7.14
CA ILE A 20 16.25 4.60 6.61
C ILE A 20 14.97 5.17 7.18
N ARG A 21 14.01 5.46 6.33
CA ARG A 21 12.63 5.83 6.70
C ARG A 21 11.64 4.89 6.07
N CYS A 22 10.67 4.47 6.86
CA CYS A 22 9.56 3.65 6.42
C CYS A 22 8.29 4.51 6.31
N LEU A 23 7.64 4.42 5.18
CA LEU A 23 6.33 4.97 4.90
C LEU A 23 5.37 3.82 4.68
N SER A 24 4.16 3.87 5.20
CA SER A 24 3.15 2.85 4.93
C SER A 24 1.84 3.45 4.45
N ILE A 25 1.09 2.67 3.69
CA ILE A 25 -0.26 2.99 3.25
C ILE A 25 -1.19 2.15 4.11
N VAL A 26 -1.69 2.72 5.20
CA VAL A 26 -2.50 2.00 6.20
C VAL A 26 -3.84 2.65 6.50
N ASN A 27 -4.01 3.92 6.15
CA ASN A 27 -5.25 4.65 6.40
C ASN A 27 -6.16 4.55 5.18
N THR A 28 -7.21 3.74 5.27
CA THR A 28 -8.19 3.56 4.20
C THR A 28 -8.96 4.84 3.87
N ASP A 29 -9.16 5.74 4.84
CA ASP A 29 -9.82 7.03 4.61
C ASP A 29 -8.94 8.01 3.81
N ALA A 30 -7.65 7.69 3.68
CA ALA A 30 -6.67 8.48 2.95
C ALA A 30 -6.14 7.78 1.69
N VAL A 31 -6.80 6.71 1.24
CA VAL A 31 -6.39 5.91 0.07
C VAL A 31 -7.57 5.74 -0.87
N GLU A 32 -7.48 6.39 -2.01
CA GLU A 32 -8.40 6.16 -3.13
C GLU A 32 -7.71 5.22 -4.13
N LEU A 33 -7.89 3.91 -3.95
CA LEU A 33 -7.42 2.94 -4.93
C LEU A 33 -8.40 2.83 -6.09
N PRO A 34 -7.93 2.79 -7.35
CA PRO A 34 -8.77 2.42 -8.47
C PRO A 34 -9.34 1.02 -8.28
N GLU A 35 -10.56 0.79 -8.73
CA GLU A 35 -11.21 -0.53 -8.65
C GLU A 35 -10.48 -1.60 -9.47
N LYS A 36 -9.91 -1.19 -10.61
CA LYS A 36 -9.19 -2.06 -11.56
C LYS A 36 -7.95 -1.39 -12.10
N VAL A 37 -6.98 -2.20 -12.49
CA VAL A 37 -5.76 -1.72 -13.14
C VAL A 37 -6.10 -1.00 -14.44
N GLY A 38 -5.78 0.29 -14.51
CA GLY A 38 -5.90 1.07 -15.74
C GLY A 38 -4.95 0.56 -16.82
N THR A 39 -5.33 0.72 -18.08
CA THR A 39 -4.48 0.40 -19.24
C THR A 39 -4.29 1.63 -20.12
N TYR A 40 -3.15 1.72 -20.77
CA TYR A 40 -2.90 2.67 -21.85
C TYR A 40 -2.52 1.92 -23.12
N THR A 41 -2.89 2.49 -24.28
CA THR A 41 -2.64 1.86 -25.57
C THR A 41 -1.45 2.51 -26.24
N GLU A 42 -0.46 1.75 -26.65
CA GLU A 42 0.72 2.23 -27.37
C GLU A 42 0.87 1.52 -28.72
N LYS A 43 1.26 2.31 -29.74
CA LYS A 43 1.55 1.77 -31.07
C LYS A 43 2.99 1.23 -31.07
N GLN A 44 3.12 -0.06 -31.27
CA GLN A 44 4.43 -0.68 -31.48
C GLN A 44 4.76 -0.78 -32.97
N ASP A 45 5.99 -0.41 -33.33
CA ASP A 45 6.48 -0.60 -34.70
C ASP A 45 6.37 -2.07 -35.11
N ASN A 46 5.65 -2.32 -36.21
CA ASN A 46 5.42 -3.64 -36.81
C ASN A 46 4.50 -4.64 -36.05
N LYS A 47 3.89 -4.28 -34.88
CA LYS A 47 3.03 -5.21 -34.11
C LYS A 47 1.62 -4.70 -33.82
N GLY A 48 1.27 -3.52 -34.35
CA GLY A 48 -0.04 -2.91 -34.11
C GLY A 48 -0.16 -2.22 -32.74
N MET A 49 -1.39 -1.93 -32.31
CA MET A 49 -1.67 -1.33 -31.01
C MET A 49 -1.69 -2.40 -29.92
N ARG A 50 -1.07 -2.13 -28.79
CA ARG A 50 -1.10 -2.99 -27.60
C ARG A 50 -1.47 -2.20 -26.37
N ASP A 51 -2.22 -2.85 -25.50
CA ASP A 51 -2.58 -2.30 -24.19
C ASP A 51 -1.53 -2.71 -23.14
N PHE A 52 -1.07 -1.71 -22.40
CA PHE A 52 -0.14 -1.88 -21.30
C PHE A 52 -0.81 -1.44 -20.00
N PRO A 53 -0.56 -2.15 -18.89
CA PRO A 53 -1.06 -1.72 -17.59
C PRO A 53 -0.36 -0.43 -17.13
N VAL A 54 -1.12 0.47 -16.52
CA VAL A 54 -0.56 1.67 -15.89
C VAL A 54 0.25 1.26 -14.66
N ASP A 55 1.50 1.72 -14.59
CA ASP A 55 2.36 1.55 -13.41
C ASP A 55 2.28 2.78 -12.50
N ASN A 56 1.49 2.66 -11.45
CA ASN A 56 1.30 3.73 -10.45
C ASN A 56 2.55 3.97 -9.60
N LEU A 57 3.55 3.10 -9.66
CA LEU A 57 4.79 3.20 -8.89
C LEU A 57 5.99 3.64 -9.73
N SER A 58 5.79 3.96 -11.00
CA SER A 58 6.86 4.39 -11.92
C SER A 58 7.67 5.60 -11.41
N PHE A 59 7.05 6.46 -10.60
CA PHE A 59 7.72 7.61 -9.97
C PHE A 59 8.89 7.21 -9.04
N LEU A 60 8.93 5.97 -8.55
CA LEU A 60 10.01 5.49 -7.69
C LEU A 60 11.39 5.57 -8.35
N HIS A 61 11.44 5.48 -9.67
CA HIS A 61 12.69 5.65 -10.45
C HIS A 61 13.20 7.09 -10.48
N GLN A 62 12.37 8.06 -10.11
CA GLN A 62 12.68 9.50 -10.17
C GLN A 62 12.98 10.10 -8.79
N VAL A 63 12.95 9.31 -7.74
CA VAL A 63 13.20 9.79 -6.37
C VAL A 63 14.62 10.36 -6.26
N PRO A 64 14.79 11.60 -5.76
CA PRO A 64 16.11 12.23 -5.72
C PRO A 64 16.95 11.74 -4.53
N GLY A 65 18.22 11.45 -4.79
CA GLY A 65 19.25 11.24 -3.75
C GLY A 65 19.10 9.99 -2.89
N TYR A 66 18.29 9.03 -3.30
CA TYR A 66 18.21 7.75 -2.60
C TYR A 66 19.44 6.88 -2.87
N LYS A 67 19.78 6.02 -1.92
CA LYS A 67 20.75 4.91 -2.07
C LYS A 67 20.02 3.62 -2.45
N VAL A 68 18.93 3.32 -1.74
CA VAL A 68 18.06 2.15 -1.96
C VAL A 68 16.61 2.53 -1.65
N ILE A 69 15.69 2.05 -2.48
CA ILE A 69 14.27 2.05 -2.19
C ILE A 69 13.80 0.60 -2.23
N ILE A 70 13.09 0.19 -1.18
CA ILE A 70 12.41 -1.11 -1.13
C ILE A 70 10.92 -0.82 -1.11
N TYR A 71 10.22 -1.29 -2.12
CA TYR A 71 8.77 -1.39 -2.09
C TYR A 71 8.38 -2.76 -1.57
N ASN A 72 7.67 -2.77 -0.47
CA ASN A 72 7.21 -3.99 0.18
C ASN A 72 5.69 -4.07 0.10
N GLN A 73 5.20 -5.18 -0.42
CA GLN A 73 3.78 -5.48 -0.54
C GLN A 73 3.50 -6.82 0.10
N LEU A 74 2.62 -6.83 1.08
CA LEU A 74 2.14 -8.03 1.74
C LEU A 74 0.65 -8.19 1.44
N LEU A 75 0.29 -9.35 0.93
CA LEU A 75 -1.09 -9.72 0.68
C LEU A 75 -1.41 -11.02 1.41
N GLU A 76 -2.44 -10.99 2.22
CA GLU A 76 -3.01 -12.18 2.87
C GLU A 76 -4.38 -12.46 2.26
N ILE A 77 -4.61 -13.69 1.84
CA ILE A 77 -5.92 -14.14 1.37
C ILE A 77 -6.66 -14.77 2.55
N PRO A 78 -7.56 -14.04 3.22
CA PRO A 78 -8.30 -14.58 4.35
C PRO A 78 -9.37 -15.58 3.91
N SER A 79 -9.92 -16.32 4.86
CA SER A 79 -11.13 -17.10 4.60
C SER A 79 -12.26 -16.19 4.13
N GLN A 80 -12.68 -16.32 2.86
CA GLN A 80 -13.70 -15.46 2.26
C GLN A 80 -15.02 -15.53 3.03
N GLN A 81 -15.46 -16.73 3.39
CA GLN A 81 -16.71 -16.92 4.15
C GLN A 81 -16.65 -16.20 5.51
N MET A 82 -15.53 -16.31 6.23
CA MET A 82 -15.39 -15.63 7.53
C MET A 82 -15.33 -14.11 7.36
N THR A 83 -14.69 -13.63 6.30
CA THR A 83 -14.59 -12.19 5.99
C THR A 83 -15.94 -11.60 5.64
N LEU A 84 -16.70 -12.26 4.77
CA LEU A 84 -18.07 -11.86 4.43
C LEU A 84 -18.97 -11.83 5.68
N ASN A 85 -18.90 -12.86 6.53
CA ASN A 85 -19.65 -12.90 7.77
C ASN A 85 -19.29 -11.74 8.72
N LYS A 86 -18.01 -11.36 8.78
CA LYS A 86 -17.56 -10.20 9.58
C LYS A 86 -18.10 -8.89 9.02
N LEU A 87 -18.11 -8.72 7.69
CA LEU A 87 -18.67 -7.55 7.02
C LEU A 87 -20.18 -7.44 7.28
N GLU A 88 -20.93 -8.53 7.15
CA GLU A 88 -22.35 -8.54 7.49
C GLU A 88 -22.63 -8.22 8.95
N LEU A 89 -21.81 -8.72 9.88
CA LEU A 89 -21.96 -8.39 11.30
C LEU A 89 -21.64 -6.90 11.55
N LYS A 90 -20.62 -6.34 10.88
CA LYS A 90 -20.31 -4.91 10.94
C LYS A 90 -21.47 -4.09 10.41
N ARG A 91 -21.99 -4.44 9.25
CA ARG A 91 -23.18 -3.81 8.64
C ARG A 91 -24.38 -3.78 9.59
N LYS A 92 -24.73 -4.93 10.18
CA LYS A 92 -25.84 -5.02 11.14
C LYS A 92 -25.64 -4.15 12.39
N ARG A 93 -24.40 -4.02 12.88
CA ARG A 93 -24.10 -3.15 14.03
C ARG A 93 -24.31 -1.68 13.67
N HIS A 94 -23.81 -1.24 12.52
CA HIS A 94 -23.96 0.14 12.06
C HIS A 94 -25.39 0.48 11.69
N SER A 95 -26.19 -0.46 11.16
CA SER A 95 -27.60 -0.27 10.87
C SER A 95 -28.44 -0.04 12.15
N GLY A 96 -27.98 -0.50 13.30
CA GLY A 96 -28.69 -0.35 14.58
C GLY A 96 -28.60 1.07 15.18
N VAL A 97 -27.71 1.90 14.71
CA VAL A 97 -27.49 3.28 15.20
C VAL A 97 -27.48 4.22 13.99
N PRO A 98 -28.63 4.82 13.64
CA PRO A 98 -28.74 5.66 12.44
C PRO A 98 -28.11 7.04 12.68
N ASP A 99 -26.84 7.18 12.35
CA ASP A 99 -26.17 8.46 12.19
C ASP A 99 -25.50 8.51 10.79
N PRO A 100 -25.12 9.69 10.28
CA PRO A 100 -24.56 9.80 8.93
C PRO A 100 -23.32 8.94 8.67
N ALA A 101 -22.42 8.80 9.64
CA ALA A 101 -21.21 7.99 9.48
C ALA A 101 -21.54 6.49 9.43
N ASN A 102 -22.47 6.04 10.26
CA ASN A 102 -22.94 4.65 10.23
C ASN A 102 -23.70 4.34 8.92
N LEU A 103 -24.48 5.25 8.41
CA LEU A 103 -25.18 5.08 7.12
C LEU A 103 -24.16 4.94 5.98
N MET A 104 -23.15 5.80 5.89
CA MET A 104 -22.09 5.66 4.91
C MET A 104 -21.36 4.31 5.02
N CYS A 105 -21.03 3.89 6.23
CA CYS A 105 -20.39 2.58 6.44
C CYS A 105 -21.26 1.41 5.97
N VAL A 106 -22.59 1.49 6.12
CA VAL A 106 -23.53 0.49 5.62
C VAL A 106 -23.55 0.49 4.10
N GLU A 107 -23.62 1.67 3.47
CA GLU A 107 -23.61 1.81 2.00
C GLU A 107 -22.32 1.27 1.39
N ASP A 108 -21.17 1.58 1.96
CA ASP A 108 -19.86 1.08 1.52
C ASP A 108 -19.78 -0.45 1.59
N ILE A 109 -20.27 -1.04 2.70
CA ILE A 109 -20.29 -2.50 2.85
C ILE A 109 -21.27 -3.11 1.83
N ASP A 110 -22.42 -2.51 1.60
CA ASP A 110 -23.40 -3.01 0.63
C ASP A 110 -22.83 -2.97 -0.79
N MET A 111 -22.16 -1.90 -1.20
CA MET A 111 -21.46 -1.81 -2.49
C MET A 111 -20.43 -2.91 -2.62
N LEU A 112 -19.56 -3.07 -1.64
CA LEU A 112 -18.53 -4.10 -1.65
C LEU A 112 -19.11 -5.52 -1.75
N LEU A 113 -20.19 -5.82 -1.01
CA LEU A 113 -20.85 -7.13 -1.06
C LEU A 113 -21.49 -7.39 -2.44
N VAL A 114 -22.03 -6.35 -3.08
CA VAL A 114 -22.57 -6.45 -4.44
C VAL A 114 -21.46 -6.75 -5.45
N ASP A 115 -20.32 -6.06 -5.37
CA ASP A 115 -19.19 -6.25 -6.27
C ASP A 115 -18.57 -7.66 -6.11
N VAL A 116 -18.41 -8.10 -4.87
CA VAL A 116 -17.97 -9.49 -4.59
C VAL A 116 -18.93 -10.51 -5.22
N ALA A 117 -20.23 -10.28 -5.11
CA ALA A 117 -21.23 -11.22 -5.64
C ALA A 117 -21.34 -11.20 -7.16
N ARG A 118 -21.24 -10.03 -7.79
CA ARG A 118 -21.39 -9.86 -9.25
C ARG A 118 -20.14 -10.23 -10.03
N GLU A 119 -18.97 -9.79 -9.54
CA GLU A 119 -17.70 -9.91 -10.26
C GLU A 119 -16.86 -11.06 -9.73
N ASN A 120 -17.37 -11.82 -8.76
CA ASN A 120 -16.63 -12.90 -8.08
C ASN A 120 -15.27 -12.41 -7.52
N GLN A 121 -15.28 -11.17 -6.99
CA GLN A 121 -14.09 -10.52 -6.45
C GLN A 121 -13.57 -11.25 -5.21
N LEU A 122 -12.25 -11.44 -5.16
CA LEU A 122 -11.58 -11.99 -4.00
C LEU A 122 -11.22 -10.86 -3.02
N LEU A 123 -11.58 -11.02 -1.76
CA LEU A 123 -11.17 -10.10 -0.69
C LEU A 123 -9.78 -10.47 -0.18
N VAL A 124 -8.94 -9.47 -0.02
CA VAL A 124 -7.58 -9.62 0.48
C VAL A 124 -7.29 -8.60 1.58
N ASN A 125 -6.50 -8.99 2.57
CA ASN A 125 -5.86 -8.05 3.46
C ASN A 125 -4.57 -7.58 2.81
N ALA A 126 -4.39 -6.29 2.67
CA ALA A 126 -3.24 -5.68 2.02
C ALA A 126 -2.45 -4.81 2.99
N HIS A 127 -1.15 -4.80 2.82
CA HIS A 127 -0.23 -3.83 3.42
C HIS A 127 0.81 -3.42 2.39
N TYR A 128 1.06 -2.12 2.31
CA TYR A 128 2.07 -1.55 1.42
C TYR A 128 2.99 -0.65 2.23
N SER A 129 4.28 -0.83 2.04
CA SER A 129 5.27 0.04 2.65
C SER A 129 6.43 0.35 1.70
N LEU A 130 6.95 1.56 1.85
CA LEU A 130 8.11 2.06 1.14
C LEU A 130 9.22 2.31 2.15
N ILE A 131 10.37 1.69 1.94
CA ILE A 131 11.54 1.87 2.77
C ILE A 131 12.58 2.62 1.96
N VAL A 132 12.84 3.85 2.40
CA VAL A 132 13.74 4.79 1.74
C VAL A 132 15.05 4.83 2.50
N CYS A 133 16.13 4.44 1.86
CA CYS A 133 17.49 4.54 2.38
C CYS A 133 18.22 5.65 1.62
N ALA A 134 18.71 6.65 2.34
CA ALA A 134 19.47 7.77 1.80
C ALA A 134 20.51 8.27 2.80
N SER A 135 21.32 9.28 2.43
CA SER A 135 22.12 10.02 3.42
C SER A 135 21.23 10.92 4.28
N GLN A 136 21.74 11.36 5.43
CA GLN A 136 21.03 12.29 6.33
C GLN A 136 20.59 13.58 5.62
N GLU A 137 21.35 14.04 4.63
CA GLU A 137 21.03 15.26 3.86
C GLU A 137 19.89 15.06 2.84
N HIS A 138 19.75 13.85 2.32
CA HIS A 138 18.84 13.56 1.21
C HIS A 138 17.56 12.86 1.63
N VAL A 139 17.51 12.21 2.80
CA VAL A 139 16.37 11.40 3.22
C VAL A 139 15.06 12.19 3.28
N GLU A 140 15.10 13.43 3.74
CA GLU A 140 13.91 14.30 3.83
C GLU A 140 13.40 14.64 2.43
N ARG A 141 14.30 15.02 1.52
CA ARG A 141 13.95 15.34 0.13
C ARG A 141 13.37 14.13 -0.60
N ALA A 142 13.98 12.96 -0.42
CA ALA A 142 13.48 11.71 -1.01
C ALA A 142 12.09 11.35 -0.48
N THR A 143 11.89 11.45 0.83
CA THR A 143 10.60 11.16 1.47
C THR A 143 9.50 12.12 1.00
N ASN A 144 9.77 13.42 0.97
CA ASN A 144 8.81 14.43 0.52
C ASN A 144 8.43 14.25 -0.95
N PHE A 145 9.37 13.83 -1.80
CA PHE A 145 9.09 13.52 -3.20
C PHE A 145 8.10 12.35 -3.32
N ILE A 146 8.33 11.27 -2.57
CA ILE A 146 7.45 10.09 -2.56
C ILE A 146 6.06 10.46 -2.08
N GLU A 147 5.96 11.23 -0.98
CA GLU A 147 4.68 11.68 -0.45
C GLU A 147 3.92 12.55 -1.44
N ALA A 148 4.60 13.47 -2.10
CA ALA A 148 3.98 14.33 -3.12
C ALA A 148 3.48 13.51 -4.32
N ALA A 149 4.24 12.52 -4.77
CA ALA A 149 3.85 11.66 -5.88
C ALA A 149 2.65 10.76 -5.54
N LEU A 150 2.62 10.20 -4.32
CA LEU A 150 1.48 9.43 -3.83
C LEU A 150 0.24 10.31 -3.63
N PHE A 151 0.42 11.50 -3.08
CA PHE A 151 -0.68 12.46 -2.92
C PHE A 151 -1.34 12.84 -4.25
N GLN A 152 -0.58 12.99 -5.33
CA GLN A 152 -1.12 13.21 -6.67
C GLN A 152 -1.98 12.04 -7.17
N GLN A 153 -1.81 10.87 -6.60
CA GLN A 153 -2.59 9.66 -6.91
C GLN A 153 -3.75 9.43 -5.91
N GLY A 154 -4.05 10.40 -5.04
CA GLY A 154 -5.09 10.25 -4.02
C GLY A 154 -4.66 9.40 -2.81
N ILE A 155 -3.35 9.18 -2.61
CA ILE A 155 -2.83 8.34 -1.53
C ILE A 155 -2.04 9.21 -0.55
N ILE A 156 -2.44 9.20 0.72
CA ILE A 156 -1.71 9.87 1.79
C ILE A 156 -0.98 8.81 2.62
N PRO A 157 0.34 8.64 2.44
CA PRO A 157 1.09 7.67 3.22
C PRO A 157 1.28 8.14 4.66
N SER A 158 1.30 7.21 5.58
CA SER A 158 1.68 7.48 6.97
C SER A 158 3.20 7.46 7.11
N ARG A 159 3.75 8.52 7.69
CA ARG A 159 5.10 8.50 8.26
C ARG A 159 5.03 7.80 9.60
N ASN A 160 5.15 6.49 9.60
CA ASN A 160 5.02 5.71 10.83
C ASN A 160 6.07 6.13 11.85
N ALA A 161 5.65 6.89 12.85
CA ALA A 161 6.41 7.10 14.06
C ALA A 161 6.31 5.83 14.93
N TYR A 162 7.32 5.53 15.70
CA TYR A 162 7.41 4.43 16.67
C TYR A 162 7.58 3.01 16.12
N ASN A 163 7.00 2.63 14.99
CA ASN A 163 7.09 1.27 14.42
C ASN A 163 8.07 1.16 13.23
N GLN A 164 8.99 2.09 13.07
CA GLN A 164 9.97 2.11 11.98
C GLN A 164 10.80 0.80 11.90
N PHE A 165 11.21 0.28 13.04
CA PHE A 165 11.99 -0.94 13.10
C PHE A 165 11.17 -2.18 12.74
N GLU A 166 9.91 -2.24 13.15
CA GLU A 166 8.99 -3.32 12.81
C GLU A 166 8.74 -3.36 11.30
N LEU A 167 8.41 -2.22 10.70
CA LEU A 167 8.21 -2.10 9.26
C LEU A 167 9.46 -2.49 8.46
N PHE A 168 10.63 -2.05 8.90
CA PHE A 168 11.89 -2.45 8.28
C PHE A 168 12.10 -3.96 8.35
N ARG A 169 11.83 -4.58 9.50
CA ARG A 169 11.95 -6.04 9.66
C ARG A 169 10.95 -6.79 8.79
N CYS A 170 9.70 -6.33 8.72
CA CYS A 170 8.65 -6.94 7.90
C CYS A 170 8.97 -6.90 6.40
N ALA A 171 9.76 -5.92 5.95
CA ALA A 171 10.20 -5.83 4.57
C ALA A 171 11.37 -6.75 4.22
N LEU A 172 12.00 -7.37 5.22
CA LEU A 172 13.02 -8.39 4.95
C LEU A 172 12.33 -9.68 4.48
N PRO A 173 12.85 -10.36 3.45
CA PRO A 173 12.26 -11.59 2.94
C PRO A 173 12.02 -12.63 4.05
N GLY A 174 10.80 -13.13 4.13
CA GLY A 174 10.40 -14.13 5.11
C GLY A 174 9.84 -13.58 6.44
N ASN A 175 9.96 -12.29 6.72
CA ASN A 175 9.53 -11.69 7.99
C ASN A 175 8.15 -11.00 7.94
N GLY A 176 7.44 -11.06 6.82
CA GLY A 176 6.13 -10.43 6.68
C GLY A 176 5.07 -10.87 7.70
N VAL A 177 5.22 -12.07 8.28
CA VAL A 177 4.34 -12.59 9.33
C VAL A 177 4.43 -11.82 10.66
N GLU A 178 5.47 -11.00 10.85
CA GLU A 178 5.63 -10.17 12.04
C GLU A 178 4.77 -8.90 12.02
N LEU A 179 4.15 -8.59 10.85
CA LEU A 179 3.32 -7.41 10.71
C LEU A 179 2.10 -7.46 11.63
N GLN A 180 1.86 -6.37 12.36
CA GLN A 180 0.70 -6.26 13.23
C GLN A 180 -0.59 -6.13 12.42
N LYS A 181 -1.71 -6.67 12.96
CA LYS A 181 -3.00 -6.69 12.25
C LYS A 181 -3.57 -5.30 11.96
N TYR A 182 -3.23 -4.28 12.74
CA TYR A 182 -3.69 -2.91 12.53
C TYR A 182 -3.06 -2.20 11.33
N ASP A 183 -1.94 -2.75 10.81
CA ASP A 183 -1.28 -2.24 9.61
C ASP A 183 -1.87 -2.81 8.31
N TRP A 184 -2.92 -3.64 8.42
CA TRP A 184 -3.62 -4.24 7.29
C TRP A 184 -4.93 -3.52 7.01
N PHE A 185 -5.27 -3.41 5.73
CA PHE A 185 -6.61 -3.01 5.31
C PHE A 185 -7.22 -4.03 4.35
N LEU A 186 -8.55 -4.15 4.42
CA LEU A 186 -9.30 -5.06 3.56
C LEU A 186 -9.63 -4.36 2.24
N THR A 187 -9.34 -5.04 1.13
CA THR A 187 -9.64 -4.54 -0.23
C THR A 187 -9.95 -5.71 -1.16
N THR A 188 -10.34 -5.42 -2.40
CA THR A 188 -10.49 -6.43 -3.45
C THR A 188 -9.13 -6.77 -4.06
N ALA A 189 -9.01 -7.98 -4.63
CA ALA A 189 -7.78 -8.39 -5.30
C ALA A 189 -7.45 -7.47 -6.50
N ASP A 190 -8.45 -7.05 -7.26
CA ASP A 190 -8.26 -6.17 -8.42
C ASP A 190 -7.73 -4.79 -8.00
N ALA A 191 -8.28 -4.20 -6.93
CA ALA A 191 -7.77 -2.96 -6.37
C ALA A 191 -6.34 -3.12 -5.82
N ALA A 192 -6.05 -4.23 -5.15
CA ALA A 192 -4.70 -4.51 -4.65
C ALA A 192 -3.67 -4.59 -5.79
N LEU A 193 -4.04 -5.09 -6.98
CA LEU A 193 -3.16 -5.15 -8.15
C LEU A 193 -2.82 -3.76 -8.73
N CYS A 194 -3.58 -2.71 -8.41
CA CYS A 194 -3.29 -1.36 -8.89
C CYS A 194 -1.96 -0.82 -8.36
N LEU A 195 -1.51 -1.29 -7.21
CA LEU A 195 -0.22 -0.95 -6.61
C LEU A 195 0.86 -2.03 -6.83
N PHE A 196 0.65 -2.97 -7.73
CA PHE A 196 1.72 -3.86 -8.16
C PHE A 196 2.74 -3.09 -9.00
N PHE A 197 4.01 -3.27 -8.67
CA PHE A 197 5.09 -2.79 -9.53
C PHE A 197 5.05 -3.54 -10.85
N LYS A 198 5.00 -2.81 -11.95
CA LYS A 198 4.92 -3.38 -13.29
C LYS A 198 6.22 -3.08 -14.01
N GLU A 199 6.92 -4.12 -14.46
CA GLU A 199 8.07 -3.94 -15.32
C GLU A 199 7.61 -3.37 -16.66
N ALA A 200 8.05 -2.16 -16.98
CA ALA A 200 7.98 -1.67 -18.35
C ALA A 200 9.07 -2.42 -19.13
N LEU A 201 8.66 -3.17 -20.13
CA LEU A 201 9.61 -3.67 -21.14
C LEU A 201 10.14 -2.45 -21.90
N VAL A 202 11.37 -2.06 -21.61
CA VAL A 202 12.12 -1.05 -22.34
C VAL A 202 12.48 -1.60 -23.72
#